data_3c2ae62f865ebb24de52006b2b9e10ea
#
_entry.id   3c2ae62f865ebb24de52006b2b9e10ea
#
_cell.length_a   1.000
_cell.length_b   1.000
_cell.length_c   1.000
_cell.angle_alpha   90.00
_cell.angle_beta   90.00
_cell.angle_gamma   90.00
#
_symmetry.space_group_name_H-M   'P 1'
#
loop_
_entity.id
_entity.type
_entity.pdbx_description
1 polymer ?
#
loop_
_entity_poly.entity_id
_entity_poly.type
_entity_poly.pdbx_seq_one_letter_code
_entity_poly.pdbx_strand_id
1 'polypeptide(L)'
;MEHQELAGKHLVVGLTGGIACYKIAELTRLLTKAGASVQIVMTEAAAQFITPVTMQALSGRPVYTSQWDARVDNNMAHIDLSREADAILIAPASTDFIAKLAHGFADDLLSTLCIARDCPLLVVPAMNRQMWQNPATQRNAAQLRADGISVLGPDSGAQACGEVGDGRMLEPAAIYEAIASHFRPKRLAHKRVLITAGPTFEPLDPVRGLTNLSSGKMGFALARAAQQAGAEVHLVAGPVHLATPWGVYRQDVQTAQQMHDAVMHAVPDADLFIAVAAVADWRVAQPAAHKIKKTADRKMPVLEFVENPDILASVAALPDAPYCVGFAAESGDLEVHGEEKRRRKQVPLLIGNLGPLTFGLDDNEVVLFEAAGTTRLPRAAKATLAHTLIEEIAKRLPDTRLI
;
A
#
# COMPACT_ATOMS: atom_id res chain seq x y z
N MET A 1 0.63 -9.82 18.24
CA MET A 1 1.99 -10.05 17.70
C MET A 1 2.18 -9.04 16.58
N GLU A 2 3.15 -8.14 16.70
CA GLU A 2 3.48 -7.21 15.65
C GLU A 2 3.92 -7.99 14.40
N HIS A 3 3.43 -7.59 13.24
CA HIS A 3 3.77 -8.25 11.99
C HIS A 3 5.26 -8.08 11.68
N GLN A 4 6.02 -9.15 11.75
CA GLN A 4 7.43 -9.17 11.35
C GLN A 4 7.53 -9.40 9.84
N GLU A 5 7.00 -8.46 9.03
CA GLU A 5 6.97 -8.56 7.58
C GLU A 5 8.36 -8.66 6.93
N LEU A 6 9.38 -8.18 7.62
CA LEU A 6 10.78 -8.20 7.19
C LEU A 6 11.65 -9.13 8.04
N ALA A 7 11.04 -10.10 8.73
CA ALA A 7 11.79 -11.07 9.53
C ALA A 7 12.85 -11.81 8.71
N GLY A 8 14.07 -11.86 9.23
CA GLY A 8 15.21 -12.51 8.58
C GLY A 8 15.83 -11.72 7.41
N LYS A 9 15.32 -10.50 7.11
CA LYS A 9 15.93 -9.63 6.11
C LYS A 9 17.05 -8.81 6.71
N HIS A 10 18.16 -8.71 5.97
CA HIS A 10 19.28 -7.83 6.28
C HIS A 10 19.34 -6.67 5.29
N LEU A 11 19.22 -5.43 5.81
CA LEU A 11 19.18 -4.22 5.01
C LEU A 11 20.39 -3.35 5.30
N VAL A 12 21.11 -2.95 4.28
CA VAL A 12 22.09 -1.86 4.40
C VAL A 12 21.39 -0.55 4.08
N VAL A 13 21.42 0.40 5.02
CA VAL A 13 20.84 1.74 4.85
C VAL A 13 21.97 2.76 4.79
N GLY A 14 22.17 3.33 3.62
CA GLY A 14 23.16 4.35 3.33
C GLY A 14 22.57 5.75 3.47
N LEU A 15 23.19 6.58 4.32
CA LEU A 15 22.80 7.98 4.50
C LEU A 15 23.79 8.88 3.76
N THR A 16 23.25 9.83 2.97
CA THR A 16 24.05 10.88 2.32
C THR A 16 23.71 12.27 2.88
N GLY A 17 24.50 13.28 2.51
CA GLY A 17 24.35 14.63 3.09
C GLY A 17 23.05 15.32 2.72
N GLY A 18 22.18 15.53 3.70
CA GLY A 18 20.92 16.24 3.53
C GLY A 18 20.11 16.31 4.83
N ILE A 19 19.34 17.40 4.97
CA ILE A 19 18.51 17.61 6.17
C ILE A 19 17.54 16.46 6.44
N ALA A 20 17.08 15.75 5.41
CA ALA A 20 16.15 14.62 5.54
C ALA A 20 16.73 13.40 6.30
N CYS A 21 18.03 13.40 6.66
CA CYS A 21 18.66 12.38 7.52
C CYS A 21 17.88 12.16 8.82
N TYR A 22 17.25 13.18 9.41
CA TYR A 22 16.47 13.02 10.64
C TYR A 22 15.33 12.01 10.50
N LYS A 23 14.72 11.88 9.31
CA LYS A 23 13.65 10.92 9.04
C LYS A 23 14.13 9.47 9.06
N ILE A 24 15.43 9.24 8.82
CA ILE A 24 15.98 7.88 8.79
C ILE A 24 16.04 7.26 10.18
N ALA A 25 16.05 8.07 11.23
CA ALA A 25 15.91 7.60 12.60
C ALA A 25 14.57 6.86 12.80
N GLU A 26 13.47 7.43 12.33
CA GLU A 26 12.15 6.79 12.37
C GLU A 26 12.08 5.57 11.44
N LEU A 27 12.58 5.69 10.20
CA LEU A 27 12.63 4.57 9.26
C LEU A 27 13.39 3.37 9.83
N THR A 28 14.56 3.60 10.45
CA THR A 28 15.34 2.55 11.11
C THR A 28 14.51 1.82 12.16
N ARG A 29 13.75 2.56 12.98
CA ARG A 29 12.86 1.96 13.99
C ARG A 29 11.72 1.16 13.35
N LEU A 30 11.13 1.63 12.26
CA LEU A 30 10.08 0.89 11.53
C LEU A 30 10.62 -0.43 10.98
N LEU A 31 11.81 -0.41 10.34
CA LEU A 31 12.45 -1.59 9.77
C LEU A 31 12.83 -2.61 10.85
N THR A 32 13.45 -2.17 11.94
CA THR A 32 13.84 -3.07 13.06
C THR A 32 12.61 -3.66 13.75
N LYS A 33 11.55 -2.87 13.96
CA LYS A 33 10.28 -3.33 14.52
C LYS A 33 9.60 -4.37 13.63
N ALA A 34 9.75 -4.25 12.30
CA ALA A 34 9.27 -5.23 11.32
C ALA A 34 10.15 -6.50 11.23
N GLY A 35 11.18 -6.62 12.06
CA GLY A 35 12.06 -7.80 12.16
C GLY A 35 13.28 -7.77 11.25
N ALA A 36 13.55 -6.67 10.54
CA ALA A 36 14.76 -6.54 9.74
C ALA A 36 16.00 -6.28 10.62
N SER A 37 17.14 -6.83 10.23
CA SER A 37 18.45 -6.40 10.66
C SER A 37 18.88 -5.20 9.81
N VAL A 38 19.23 -4.08 10.45
CA VAL A 38 19.57 -2.83 9.73
C VAL A 38 21.02 -2.45 9.99
N GLN A 39 21.83 -2.45 8.95
CA GLN A 39 23.22 -1.98 8.97
C GLN A 39 23.28 -0.56 8.39
N ILE A 40 23.80 0.37 9.18
CA ILE A 40 23.92 1.77 8.76
C ILE A 40 25.32 2.04 8.19
N VAL A 41 25.36 2.70 7.04
CA VAL A 41 26.56 3.25 6.42
C VAL A 41 26.33 4.73 6.13
N MET A 42 27.25 5.61 6.54
CA MET A 42 27.08 7.05 6.40
C MET A 42 28.23 7.68 5.62
N THR A 43 27.91 8.58 4.72
CA THR A 43 28.93 9.46 4.14
C THR A 43 29.39 10.49 5.19
N GLU A 44 30.55 11.09 5.00
CA GLU A 44 31.04 12.19 5.86
C GLU A 44 30.04 13.34 5.92
N ALA A 45 29.42 13.69 4.78
CA ALA A 45 28.38 14.70 4.71
C ALA A 45 27.12 14.35 5.52
N ALA A 46 26.72 13.08 5.59
CA ALA A 46 25.57 12.64 6.39
C ALA A 46 25.81 12.86 7.89
N ALA A 47 27.05 12.66 8.36
CA ALA A 47 27.42 12.83 9.76
C ALA A 47 27.30 14.29 10.26
N GLN A 48 27.19 15.27 9.35
CA GLN A 48 26.92 16.68 9.69
C GLN A 48 25.42 16.92 10.04
N PHE A 49 24.52 16.03 9.62
CA PHE A 49 23.07 16.19 9.84
C PHE A 49 22.53 15.27 10.94
N ILE A 50 23.12 14.10 11.11
CA ILE A 50 22.77 13.15 12.18
C ILE A 50 24.03 12.39 12.61
N THR A 51 24.17 12.11 13.90
CA THR A 51 25.41 11.49 14.39
C THR A 51 25.39 9.96 14.22
N PRO A 52 26.57 9.33 13.97
CA PRO A 52 26.69 7.87 13.96
C PRO A 52 26.17 7.23 15.28
N VAL A 53 26.38 7.89 16.44
CA VAL A 53 25.90 7.42 17.74
C VAL A 53 24.39 7.27 17.78
N THR A 54 23.64 8.24 17.22
CA THR A 54 22.16 8.16 17.13
C THR A 54 21.75 6.94 16.32
N MET A 55 22.37 6.76 15.15
CA MET A 55 22.01 5.66 14.24
C MET A 55 22.42 4.30 14.79
N GLN A 56 23.55 4.21 15.50
CA GLN A 56 23.98 3.00 16.20
C GLN A 56 22.99 2.61 17.29
N ALA A 57 22.54 3.57 18.10
CA ALA A 57 21.57 3.31 19.16
C ALA A 57 20.22 2.80 18.62
N LEU A 58 19.80 3.26 17.43
CA LEU A 58 18.53 2.87 16.81
C LEU A 58 18.60 1.53 16.06
N SER A 59 19.74 1.25 15.39
CA SER A 59 19.91 0.00 14.63
C SER A 59 20.42 -1.16 15.51
N GLY A 60 21.02 -0.84 16.68
CA GLY A 60 21.69 -1.83 17.54
C GLY A 60 22.99 -2.39 16.94
N ARG A 61 23.51 -1.81 15.85
CA ARG A 61 24.71 -2.27 15.14
C ARG A 61 25.71 -1.12 14.98
N PRO A 62 27.02 -1.39 14.93
CA PRO A 62 28.03 -0.38 14.64
C PRO A 62 27.75 0.33 13.32
N VAL A 63 27.92 1.65 13.28
CA VAL A 63 27.81 2.45 12.06
C VAL A 63 29.14 2.53 11.35
N TYR A 64 29.14 2.34 10.04
CA TYR A 64 30.33 2.50 9.18
C TYR A 64 30.33 3.86 8.52
N THR A 65 31.49 4.56 8.59
CA THR A 65 31.65 5.91 8.01
C THR A 65 32.88 6.01 7.10
N SER A 66 33.74 5.01 7.08
CA SER A 66 34.99 5.00 6.33
C SER A 66 35.27 3.62 5.75
N GLN A 67 35.86 3.55 4.58
CA GLN A 67 36.35 2.31 3.97
C GLN A 67 37.61 1.76 4.71
N TRP A 68 38.23 2.59 5.53
CA TRP A 68 39.41 2.26 6.31
C TRP A 68 39.09 1.95 7.77
N ASP A 69 37.91 1.39 8.03
CA ASP A 69 37.48 1.05 9.37
C ASP A 69 38.28 -0.13 9.92
N ALA A 70 39.05 0.11 10.97
CA ALA A 70 39.91 -0.89 11.58
C ALA A 70 39.16 -2.07 12.27
N ARG A 71 37.83 -1.99 12.36
CA ARG A 71 37.01 -3.10 12.90
C ARG A 71 36.78 -4.22 11.86
N VAL A 72 37.19 -4.00 10.61
CA VAL A 72 37.06 -4.98 9.54
C VAL A 72 38.44 -5.65 9.31
N ASP A 73 38.54 -6.91 9.63
CA ASP A 73 39.80 -7.66 9.68
C ASP A 73 40.56 -7.69 8.35
N ASN A 74 39.84 -7.68 7.23
CA ASN A 74 40.39 -7.78 5.89
C ASN A 74 40.42 -6.45 5.11
N ASN A 75 40.01 -5.34 5.74
CA ASN A 75 39.80 -4.03 5.09
C ASN A 75 38.89 -4.04 3.85
N MET A 76 38.00 -5.04 3.72
CA MET A 76 37.06 -5.18 2.60
C MET A 76 35.60 -4.99 3.05
N ALA A 77 35.35 -4.00 3.92
CA ALA A 77 34.02 -3.68 4.44
C ALA A 77 32.96 -3.57 3.35
N HIS A 78 33.27 -3.00 2.20
CA HIS A 78 32.37 -2.86 1.06
C HIS A 78 31.93 -4.21 0.48
N ILE A 79 32.78 -5.24 0.52
CA ILE A 79 32.45 -6.59 0.05
C ILE A 79 31.58 -7.29 1.09
N ASP A 80 32.00 -7.30 2.35
CA ASP A 80 31.29 -8.04 3.41
C ASP A 80 29.88 -7.47 3.59
N LEU A 81 29.75 -6.14 3.69
CA LEU A 81 28.48 -5.47 3.85
C LEU A 81 27.53 -5.68 2.65
N SER A 82 28.06 -5.70 1.42
CA SER A 82 27.23 -5.91 0.23
C SER A 82 26.76 -7.36 0.09
N ARG A 83 27.58 -8.35 0.47
CA ARG A 83 27.24 -9.78 0.40
C ARG A 83 26.22 -10.20 1.45
N GLU A 84 26.25 -9.60 2.63
CA GLU A 84 25.28 -9.88 3.69
C GLU A 84 23.90 -9.25 3.41
N ALA A 85 23.83 -8.25 2.54
CA ALA A 85 22.61 -7.49 2.32
C ALA A 85 21.58 -8.21 1.43
N ASP A 86 20.33 -8.32 1.88
CA ASP A 86 19.20 -8.66 1.01
C ASP A 86 18.81 -7.49 0.08
N ALA A 87 19.06 -6.25 0.52
CA ALA A 87 18.92 -5.03 -0.29
C ALA A 87 19.72 -3.88 0.33
N ILE A 88 20.12 -2.93 -0.53
CA ILE A 88 20.73 -1.66 -0.14
C ILE A 88 19.72 -0.54 -0.38
N LEU A 89 19.52 0.31 0.62
CA LEU A 89 18.67 1.50 0.55
C LEU A 89 19.55 2.76 0.73
N ILE A 90 19.53 3.68 -0.22
CA ILE A 90 20.15 4.99 -0.07
C ILE A 90 19.06 6.01 0.28
N ALA A 91 19.03 6.45 1.53
CA ALA A 91 18.06 7.40 2.04
C ALA A 91 18.66 8.28 3.16
N PRO A 92 18.62 9.60 3.05
CA PRO A 92 18.31 10.36 1.84
C PRO A 92 19.41 10.20 0.77
N ALA A 93 19.01 10.24 -0.51
CA ALA A 93 19.95 10.31 -1.62
C ALA A 93 20.09 11.75 -2.11
N SER A 94 21.26 12.35 -1.90
CA SER A 94 21.57 13.69 -2.40
C SER A 94 21.82 13.70 -3.92
N THR A 95 21.74 14.87 -4.54
CA THR A 95 22.08 15.05 -5.96
C THR A 95 23.47 14.55 -6.29
N ASP A 96 24.45 14.83 -5.41
CA ASP A 96 25.82 14.35 -5.55
C ASP A 96 25.89 12.82 -5.58
N PHE A 97 25.24 12.17 -4.62
CA PHE A 97 25.29 10.71 -4.54
C PHE A 97 24.56 10.03 -5.69
N ILE A 98 23.44 10.60 -6.17
CA ILE A 98 22.77 10.15 -7.40
C ILE A 98 23.70 10.26 -8.61
N ALA A 99 24.48 11.34 -8.72
CA ALA A 99 25.46 11.50 -9.78
C ALA A 99 26.58 10.47 -9.67
N LYS A 100 27.12 10.22 -8.46
CA LYS A 100 28.12 9.18 -8.22
C LYS A 100 27.65 7.81 -8.69
N LEU A 101 26.45 7.41 -8.30
CA LEU A 101 25.86 6.14 -8.73
C LEU A 101 25.70 6.06 -10.25
N ALA A 102 25.17 7.11 -10.89
CA ALA A 102 24.94 7.14 -12.35
C ALA A 102 26.21 7.09 -13.18
N HIS A 103 27.34 7.51 -12.62
CA HIS A 103 28.63 7.55 -13.29
C HIS A 103 29.66 6.52 -12.79
N GLY A 104 29.25 5.65 -11.84
CA GLY A 104 30.07 4.57 -11.34
C GLY A 104 31.25 5.03 -10.45
N PHE A 105 31.11 6.13 -9.72
CA PHE A 105 32.12 6.56 -8.75
C PHE A 105 32.17 5.63 -7.53
N ALA A 106 33.35 5.34 -7.05
CA ALA A 106 33.64 4.49 -5.90
C ALA A 106 34.73 5.13 -5.01
N ASP A 107 34.51 6.38 -4.61
CA ASP A 107 35.49 7.21 -3.90
C ASP A 107 35.28 7.24 -2.37
N ASP A 108 34.16 6.69 -1.89
CA ASP A 108 33.88 6.48 -0.47
C ASP A 108 33.31 5.07 -0.23
N LEU A 109 33.18 4.66 1.06
CA LEU A 109 32.69 3.33 1.42
C LEU A 109 31.30 3.06 0.83
N LEU A 110 30.38 4.03 0.89
CA LEU A 110 28.99 3.83 0.47
C LEU A 110 28.87 3.69 -1.04
N SER A 111 29.56 4.52 -1.80
CA SER A 111 29.61 4.43 -3.28
C SER A 111 30.30 3.14 -3.75
N THR A 112 31.42 2.75 -3.10
CA THR A 112 32.11 1.49 -3.38
C THR A 112 31.23 0.28 -3.11
N LEU A 113 30.51 0.27 -1.97
CA LEU A 113 29.57 -0.78 -1.60
C LEU A 113 28.42 -0.89 -2.63
N CYS A 114 27.89 0.23 -3.11
CA CYS A 114 26.86 0.23 -4.14
C CYS A 114 27.34 -0.34 -5.48
N ILE A 115 28.62 -0.16 -5.86
CA ILE A 115 29.19 -0.74 -7.07
C ILE A 115 29.50 -2.23 -6.89
N ALA A 116 29.93 -2.64 -5.70
CA ALA A 116 30.32 -4.03 -5.39
C ALA A 116 29.13 -4.96 -5.14
N ARG A 117 27.89 -4.43 -5.07
CA ARG A 117 26.69 -5.19 -4.72
C ARG A 117 26.31 -6.25 -5.74
N ASP A 118 25.70 -7.30 -5.27
CA ASP A 118 24.95 -8.30 -6.04
C ASP A 118 23.47 -8.40 -5.64
N CYS A 119 23.01 -7.48 -4.77
CA CYS A 119 21.65 -7.35 -4.29
C CYS A 119 20.96 -6.11 -4.87
N PRO A 120 19.61 -6.01 -4.76
CA PRO A 120 18.86 -4.84 -5.20
C PRO A 120 19.29 -3.54 -4.51
N LEU A 121 19.27 -2.44 -5.28
CA LEU A 121 19.54 -1.08 -4.80
C LEU A 121 18.29 -0.22 -4.95
N LEU A 122 17.87 0.41 -3.85
CA LEU A 122 16.77 1.36 -3.80
C LEU A 122 17.31 2.73 -3.41
N VAL A 123 16.88 3.77 -4.11
CA VAL A 123 17.38 5.14 -3.92
C VAL A 123 16.20 6.08 -3.66
N VAL A 124 16.27 6.84 -2.57
CA VAL A 124 15.22 7.78 -2.15
C VAL A 124 15.74 9.21 -2.26
N PRO A 125 15.46 9.92 -3.37
CA PRO A 125 15.91 11.30 -3.58
C PRO A 125 15.42 12.26 -2.51
N ALA A 126 16.31 13.18 -2.10
CA ALA A 126 15.98 14.27 -1.18
C ALA A 126 16.81 15.51 -1.49
N MET A 127 16.14 16.55 -2.02
CA MET A 127 16.77 17.81 -2.41
C MET A 127 15.70 18.90 -2.57
N ASN A 128 16.10 20.14 -2.83
CA ASN A 128 15.12 21.15 -3.19
C ASN A 128 14.59 20.97 -4.62
N ARG A 129 13.51 21.67 -4.95
CA ARG A 129 12.80 21.57 -6.22
C ARG A 129 13.70 21.87 -7.41
N GLN A 130 14.51 22.94 -7.35
CA GLN A 130 15.38 23.33 -8.46
C GLN A 130 16.49 22.29 -8.71
N MET A 131 17.04 21.72 -7.64
CA MET A 131 18.03 20.65 -7.76
C MET A 131 17.41 19.39 -8.40
N TRP A 132 16.18 19.03 -8.00
CA TRP A 132 15.48 17.89 -8.60
C TRP A 132 15.16 18.14 -10.07
N GLN A 133 14.61 19.31 -10.40
CA GLN A 133 14.24 19.68 -11.77
C GLN A 133 15.44 19.98 -12.68
N ASN A 134 16.66 20.07 -12.11
CA ASN A 134 17.86 20.30 -12.91
C ASN A 134 18.06 19.19 -13.96
N PRO A 135 18.30 19.52 -15.24
CA PRO A 135 18.48 18.53 -16.30
C PRO A 135 19.54 17.47 -16.01
N ALA A 136 20.63 17.82 -15.31
CA ALA A 136 21.64 16.86 -14.92
C ALA A 136 21.09 15.83 -13.92
N THR A 137 20.35 16.27 -12.90
CA THR A 137 19.72 15.40 -11.90
C THR A 137 18.71 14.46 -12.56
N GLN A 138 17.88 14.99 -13.47
CA GLN A 138 16.87 14.19 -14.18
C GLN A 138 17.54 13.12 -15.09
N ARG A 139 18.63 13.47 -15.81
CA ARG A 139 19.38 12.48 -16.58
C ARG A 139 19.96 11.39 -15.69
N ASN A 140 20.57 11.76 -14.57
CA ASN A 140 21.15 10.80 -13.64
C ASN A 140 20.08 9.88 -13.01
N ALA A 141 18.94 10.42 -12.60
CA ALA A 141 17.83 9.63 -12.09
C ALA A 141 17.25 8.69 -13.17
N ALA A 142 17.15 9.13 -14.42
CA ALA A 142 16.73 8.30 -15.55
C ALA A 142 17.76 7.17 -15.81
N GLN A 143 19.07 7.47 -15.74
CA GLN A 143 20.12 6.47 -15.87
C GLN A 143 20.03 5.40 -14.79
N LEU A 144 19.82 5.79 -13.50
CA LEU A 144 19.64 4.81 -12.43
C LEU A 144 18.47 3.86 -12.71
N ARG A 145 17.35 4.38 -13.23
CA ARG A 145 16.19 3.54 -13.60
C ARG A 145 16.52 2.59 -14.76
N ALA A 146 17.26 3.07 -15.77
CA ALA A 146 17.71 2.26 -16.90
C ALA A 146 18.66 1.14 -16.47
N ASP A 147 19.48 1.38 -15.43
CA ASP A 147 20.40 0.41 -14.82
C ASP A 147 19.68 -0.56 -13.85
N GLY A 148 18.34 -0.52 -13.77
CA GLY A 148 17.54 -1.41 -12.91
C GLY A 148 17.51 -0.99 -11.43
N ILE A 149 17.96 0.21 -11.08
CA ILE A 149 17.93 0.75 -9.72
C ILE A 149 16.55 1.34 -9.45
N SER A 150 15.94 0.94 -8.32
CA SER A 150 14.62 1.45 -7.92
C SER A 150 14.75 2.86 -7.34
N VAL A 151 14.25 3.87 -8.06
CA VAL A 151 14.19 5.26 -7.59
C VAL A 151 12.79 5.54 -7.02
N LEU A 152 12.71 5.67 -5.68
CA LEU A 152 11.48 5.85 -4.91
C LEU A 152 11.22 7.33 -4.66
N GLY A 153 10.21 7.87 -5.28
CA GLY A 153 9.90 9.30 -5.20
C GLY A 153 10.77 10.16 -6.17
N PRO A 154 11.07 11.42 -5.83
CA PRO A 154 10.68 12.13 -4.59
C PRO A 154 9.18 12.45 -4.51
N ASP A 155 8.75 12.89 -3.33
CA ASP A 155 7.42 13.43 -3.10
C ASP A 155 7.37 14.94 -3.39
N SER A 156 6.15 15.47 -3.49
CA SER A 156 5.88 16.91 -3.63
C SER A 156 5.38 17.48 -2.31
N GLY A 157 5.81 18.69 -1.97
CA GLY A 157 5.36 19.35 -0.75
C GLY A 157 6.26 20.47 -0.28
N ALA A 158 5.99 20.96 0.94
CA ALA A 158 6.80 21.99 1.58
C ALA A 158 8.20 21.46 1.92
N GLN A 159 9.22 22.22 1.58
CA GLN A 159 10.63 21.92 1.78
C GLN A 159 11.23 22.79 2.89
N ALA A 160 12.36 22.38 3.47
CA ALA A 160 13.02 23.09 4.56
C ALA A 160 13.46 24.52 4.20
N CYS A 161 13.68 24.81 2.90
CA CYS A 161 14.00 26.15 2.40
C CYS A 161 12.77 27.07 2.24
N GLY A 162 11.56 26.60 2.58
CA GLY A 162 10.31 27.36 2.44
C GLY A 162 9.66 27.25 1.06
N GLU A 163 10.25 26.49 0.12
CA GLU A 163 9.67 26.25 -1.20
C GLU A 163 8.67 25.09 -1.16
N VAL A 164 7.80 25.02 -2.17
CA VAL A 164 6.85 23.93 -2.40
C VAL A 164 7.08 23.31 -3.77
N GLY A 165 7.11 21.99 -3.83
CA GLY A 165 7.26 21.25 -5.09
C GLY A 165 7.99 19.93 -4.90
N ASP A 166 8.34 19.30 -6.03
CA ASP A 166 9.01 18.01 -6.07
C ASP A 166 10.43 18.08 -5.51
N GLY A 167 10.91 17.00 -4.91
CA GLY A 167 12.24 16.91 -4.33
C GLY A 167 12.24 16.53 -2.85
N ARG A 168 11.10 16.62 -2.19
CA ARG A 168 10.93 16.18 -0.80
C ARG A 168 11.11 14.68 -0.70
N MET A 169 11.90 14.23 0.28
CA MET A 169 12.02 12.80 0.57
C MET A 169 10.68 12.22 0.99
N LEU A 170 10.37 11.04 0.48
CA LEU A 170 9.22 10.25 0.95
C LEU A 170 9.21 10.16 2.48
N GLU A 171 8.01 10.03 3.05
CA GLU A 171 7.88 9.81 4.49
C GLU A 171 8.37 8.40 4.87
N PRO A 172 8.90 8.20 6.08
CA PRO A 172 9.43 6.91 6.53
C PRO A 172 8.46 5.74 6.34
N ALA A 173 7.18 5.96 6.59
CA ALA A 173 6.14 4.95 6.38
C ALA A 173 6.00 4.53 4.91
N ALA A 174 6.08 5.47 3.96
CA ALA A 174 6.01 5.18 2.53
C ALA A 174 7.26 4.42 2.05
N ILE A 175 8.44 4.78 2.55
CA ILE A 175 9.69 4.05 2.26
C ILE A 175 9.62 2.63 2.81
N TYR A 176 9.12 2.46 4.04
CA TYR A 176 8.89 1.15 4.63
C TYR A 176 7.96 0.28 3.76
N GLU A 177 6.82 0.84 3.31
CA GLU A 177 5.88 0.14 2.43
C GLU A 177 6.53 -0.28 1.10
N ALA A 178 7.35 0.58 0.50
CA ALA A 178 8.08 0.26 -0.73
C ALA A 178 9.07 -0.88 -0.52
N ILE A 179 9.79 -0.91 0.61
CA ILE A 179 10.71 -1.98 0.98
C ILE A 179 9.95 -3.28 1.23
N ALA A 180 8.87 -3.24 2.01
CA ALA A 180 8.02 -4.42 2.26
C ALA A 180 7.45 -4.97 0.94
N SER A 181 6.98 -4.10 0.05
CA SER A 181 6.57 -4.47 -1.30
C SER A 181 7.69 -5.13 -2.10
N HIS A 182 8.92 -4.61 -2.02
CA HIS A 182 10.06 -5.13 -2.78
C HIS A 182 10.31 -6.63 -2.50
N PHE A 183 10.18 -7.06 -1.27
CA PHE A 183 10.40 -8.46 -0.87
C PHE A 183 9.22 -9.40 -1.11
N ARG A 184 8.07 -8.88 -1.55
CA ARG A 184 6.90 -9.71 -1.85
C ARG A 184 6.94 -10.27 -3.27
N PRO A 185 6.51 -11.53 -3.49
CA PRO A 185 6.34 -12.10 -4.82
C PRO A 185 5.34 -11.27 -5.66
N LYS A 186 5.72 -10.92 -6.88
CA LYS A 186 4.92 -10.09 -7.78
C LYS A 186 3.88 -10.91 -8.55
N ARG A 187 3.00 -11.63 -7.83
CA ARG A 187 1.97 -12.52 -8.38
C ARG A 187 0.91 -11.81 -9.24
N LEU A 188 0.74 -10.51 -9.05
CA LEU A 188 -0.18 -9.68 -9.80
C LEU A 188 0.56 -8.64 -10.67
N ALA A 189 1.83 -8.90 -11.04
CA ALA A 189 2.57 -8.02 -11.93
C ALA A 189 1.77 -7.78 -13.23
N HIS A 190 1.71 -6.53 -13.68
CA HIS A 190 0.99 -6.08 -14.88
C HIS A 190 -0.53 -6.26 -14.83
N LYS A 191 -1.12 -6.58 -13.66
CA LYS A 191 -2.57 -6.66 -13.48
C LYS A 191 -3.13 -5.35 -12.93
N ARG A 192 -4.26 -4.92 -13.46
CA ARG A 192 -5.06 -3.80 -12.96
C ARG A 192 -6.16 -4.33 -12.06
N VAL A 193 -6.14 -3.92 -10.80
CA VAL A 193 -7.05 -4.41 -9.76
C VAL A 193 -7.94 -3.27 -9.28
N LEU A 194 -9.24 -3.42 -9.46
CA LEU A 194 -10.27 -2.50 -8.98
C LEU A 194 -10.85 -3.06 -7.66
N ILE A 195 -10.84 -2.24 -6.61
CA ILE A 195 -11.33 -2.65 -5.28
C ILE A 195 -12.34 -1.63 -4.77
N THR A 196 -13.47 -2.09 -4.23
CA THR A 196 -14.36 -1.22 -3.44
C THR A 196 -14.13 -1.44 -1.94
N ALA A 197 -14.14 -0.37 -1.14
CA ALA A 197 -13.93 -0.45 0.31
C ALA A 197 -14.76 0.55 1.10
N GLY A 198 -14.90 0.29 2.39
CA GLY A 198 -15.66 1.17 3.29
C GLY A 198 -17.17 1.00 3.17
N PRO A 199 -17.96 1.72 4.00
CA PRO A 199 -19.41 1.78 3.89
C PRO A 199 -19.82 2.80 2.83
N THR A 200 -21.05 2.70 2.31
CA THR A 200 -21.72 3.83 1.69
C THR A 200 -22.52 4.62 2.72
N PHE A 201 -22.80 5.87 2.41
CA PHE A 201 -23.62 6.76 3.23
C PHE A 201 -24.73 7.32 2.35
N GLU A 202 -25.98 6.93 2.68
CA GLU A 202 -27.15 7.34 1.94
C GLU A 202 -27.83 8.50 2.69
N PRO A 203 -27.81 9.73 2.16
CA PRO A 203 -28.35 10.89 2.85
C PRO A 203 -29.88 10.81 3.00
N LEU A 204 -30.39 11.11 4.19
CA LEU A 204 -31.79 11.39 4.47
C LEU A 204 -32.07 12.89 4.28
N ASP A 205 -31.14 13.71 4.74
CA ASP A 205 -31.11 15.16 4.62
C ASP A 205 -29.63 15.64 4.70
N PRO A 206 -29.32 16.94 4.59
CA PRO A 206 -27.92 17.41 4.63
C PRO A 206 -27.15 17.09 5.92
N VAL A 207 -27.81 16.57 6.95
CA VAL A 207 -27.21 16.34 8.29
C VAL A 207 -27.21 14.86 8.67
N ARG A 208 -28.14 14.05 8.15
CA ARG A 208 -28.36 12.65 8.57
C ARG A 208 -28.40 11.71 7.36
N GLY A 209 -28.00 10.46 7.59
CA GLY A 209 -28.05 9.42 6.56
C GLY A 209 -28.03 8.02 7.17
N LEU A 210 -28.16 7.03 6.29
CA LEU A 210 -28.00 5.61 6.57
C LEU A 210 -26.60 5.17 6.15
N THR A 211 -25.96 4.34 6.96
CA THR A 211 -24.65 3.78 6.66
C THR A 211 -24.47 2.44 7.36
N ASN A 212 -23.53 1.65 6.89
CA ASN A 212 -23.10 0.41 7.52
C ASN A 212 -21.95 0.67 8.53
N LEU A 213 -21.79 -0.24 9.50
CA LEU A 213 -20.72 -0.16 10.52
C LEU A 213 -19.35 -0.62 10.02
N SER A 214 -19.15 -0.69 8.71
CA SER A 214 -17.87 -1.08 8.13
C SER A 214 -16.80 -0.02 8.39
N SER A 215 -15.64 -0.45 8.88
CA SER A 215 -14.47 0.42 9.06
C SER A 215 -13.62 0.59 7.78
N GLY A 216 -13.87 -0.19 6.73
CA GLY A 216 -13.05 -0.23 5.51
C GLY A 216 -11.72 -0.98 5.64
N LYS A 217 -11.28 -1.35 6.85
CA LYS A 217 -9.95 -1.92 7.11
C LYS A 217 -9.59 -3.11 6.20
N MET A 218 -10.54 -4.03 5.92
CA MET A 218 -10.26 -5.20 5.09
C MET A 218 -10.00 -4.82 3.62
N GLY A 219 -10.81 -3.92 3.05
CA GLY A 219 -10.63 -3.46 1.67
C GLY A 219 -9.31 -2.70 1.49
N PHE A 220 -8.93 -1.86 2.46
CA PHE A 220 -7.64 -1.16 2.45
C PHE A 220 -6.46 -2.12 2.62
N ALA A 221 -6.59 -3.17 3.44
CA ALA A 221 -5.57 -4.20 3.57
C ALA A 221 -5.39 -5.00 2.26
N LEU A 222 -6.49 -5.32 1.57
CA LEU A 222 -6.45 -5.97 0.26
C LEU A 222 -5.83 -5.07 -0.82
N ALA A 223 -6.15 -3.77 -0.82
CA ALA A 223 -5.54 -2.81 -1.73
C ALA A 223 -4.01 -2.73 -1.53
N ARG A 224 -3.55 -2.67 -0.26
CA ARG A 224 -2.14 -2.74 0.09
C ARG A 224 -1.49 -4.05 -0.39
N ALA A 225 -2.11 -5.18 -0.10
CA ALA A 225 -1.58 -6.50 -0.46
C ALA A 225 -1.52 -6.70 -1.98
N ALA A 226 -2.52 -6.24 -2.73
CA ALA A 226 -2.53 -6.29 -4.20
C ALA A 226 -1.43 -5.43 -4.81
N GLN A 227 -1.23 -4.21 -4.29
CA GLN A 227 -0.13 -3.32 -4.70
C GLN A 227 1.24 -3.97 -4.41
N GLN A 228 1.41 -4.56 -3.22
CA GLN A 228 2.65 -5.26 -2.86
C GLN A 228 2.87 -6.51 -3.72
N ALA A 229 1.81 -7.16 -4.20
CA ALA A 229 1.88 -8.23 -5.19
C ALA A 229 2.16 -7.75 -6.62
N GLY A 230 2.36 -6.45 -6.84
CA GLY A 230 2.77 -5.85 -8.11
C GLY A 230 1.63 -5.36 -8.99
N ALA A 231 0.40 -5.31 -8.48
CA ALA A 231 -0.74 -4.78 -9.22
C ALA A 231 -0.74 -3.24 -9.28
N GLU A 232 -1.31 -2.72 -10.35
CA GLU A 232 -1.83 -1.35 -10.40
C GLU A 232 -3.23 -1.35 -9.74
N VAL A 233 -3.37 -0.63 -8.63
CA VAL A 233 -4.59 -0.71 -7.81
C VAL A 233 -5.38 0.58 -7.86
N HIS A 234 -6.67 0.47 -8.24
CA HIS A 234 -7.66 1.52 -8.13
C HIS A 234 -8.64 1.17 -7.00
N LEU A 235 -8.64 1.98 -5.94
CA LEU A 235 -9.47 1.82 -4.76
C LEU A 235 -10.61 2.84 -4.77
N VAL A 236 -11.84 2.39 -4.96
CA VAL A 236 -13.05 3.21 -4.79
C VAL A 236 -13.52 3.08 -3.34
N ALA A 237 -13.40 4.15 -2.58
CA ALA A 237 -13.63 4.14 -1.13
C ALA A 237 -14.86 4.96 -0.73
N GLY A 238 -15.77 4.35 0.01
CA GLY A 238 -16.79 5.06 0.78
C GLY A 238 -16.18 5.82 1.97
N PRO A 239 -16.99 6.58 2.74
CA PRO A 239 -16.48 7.45 3.81
C PRO A 239 -15.74 6.69 4.91
N VAL A 240 -14.41 6.82 4.93
CA VAL A 240 -13.51 6.26 5.95
C VAL A 240 -12.33 7.18 6.21
N HIS A 241 -11.76 7.13 7.43
CA HIS A 241 -10.59 7.92 7.84
C HIS A 241 -9.28 7.13 7.76
N LEU A 242 -9.19 6.16 6.85
CA LEU A 242 -7.97 5.38 6.65
C LEU A 242 -7.04 6.09 5.67
N ALA A 243 -5.74 6.06 5.95
CA ALA A 243 -4.73 6.53 5.01
C ALA A 243 -4.70 5.65 3.75
N THR A 244 -4.49 6.26 2.60
CA THR A 244 -4.31 5.55 1.34
C THR A 244 -3.03 4.72 1.38
N PRO A 245 -3.06 3.42 1.07
CA PRO A 245 -1.83 2.63 0.98
C PRO A 245 -0.89 3.19 -0.10
N TRP A 246 0.41 3.09 0.13
CA TRP A 246 1.41 3.58 -0.82
C TRP A 246 1.23 2.94 -2.21
N GLY A 247 1.32 3.76 -3.26
CA GLY A 247 1.20 3.29 -4.65
C GLY A 247 -0.22 2.90 -5.09
N VAL A 248 -1.24 3.14 -4.26
CA VAL A 248 -2.66 2.91 -4.59
C VAL A 248 -3.30 4.20 -5.06
N TYR A 249 -3.96 4.18 -6.21
CA TYR A 249 -4.85 5.27 -6.62
C TYR A 249 -6.18 5.14 -5.91
N ARG A 250 -6.60 6.18 -5.18
CA ARG A 250 -7.85 6.20 -4.41
C ARG A 250 -8.82 7.23 -4.98
N GLN A 251 -10.05 6.79 -5.16
CA GLN A 251 -11.20 7.63 -5.49
C GLN A 251 -12.23 7.57 -4.36
N ASP A 252 -12.48 8.70 -3.71
CA ASP A 252 -13.48 8.79 -2.65
C ASP A 252 -14.87 9.01 -3.26
N VAL A 253 -15.86 8.29 -2.71
CA VAL A 253 -17.27 8.39 -3.04
C VAL A 253 -18.09 8.39 -1.75
N GLN A 254 -19.36 8.78 -1.82
CA GLN A 254 -20.23 8.82 -0.65
C GLN A 254 -21.35 7.79 -0.72
N THR A 255 -22.12 7.78 -1.82
CA THR A 255 -23.32 6.96 -1.95
C THR A 255 -23.05 5.69 -2.77
N ALA A 256 -23.98 4.72 -2.66
CA ALA A 256 -23.98 3.50 -3.47
C ALA A 256 -24.02 3.82 -4.98
N GLN A 257 -24.79 4.83 -5.38
CA GLN A 257 -24.86 5.25 -6.78
C GLN A 257 -23.51 5.81 -7.26
N GLN A 258 -22.88 6.68 -6.48
CA GLN A 258 -21.55 7.21 -6.83
C GLN A 258 -20.50 6.11 -6.91
N MET A 259 -20.56 5.12 -5.99
CA MET A 259 -19.65 3.97 -6.01
C MET A 259 -19.89 3.10 -7.24
N HIS A 260 -21.14 2.83 -7.58
CA HIS A 260 -21.51 2.12 -8.79
C HIS A 260 -20.97 2.82 -10.06
N ASP A 261 -21.21 4.12 -10.19
CA ASP A 261 -20.79 4.89 -11.37
C ASP A 261 -19.26 4.93 -11.49
N ALA A 262 -18.53 5.11 -10.38
CA ALA A 262 -17.07 5.07 -10.34
C ALA A 262 -16.53 3.69 -10.76
N VAL A 263 -17.13 2.61 -10.25
CA VAL A 263 -16.76 1.23 -10.60
C VAL A 263 -17.02 0.97 -12.08
N MET A 264 -18.21 1.29 -12.59
CA MET A 264 -18.57 1.05 -13.98
C MET A 264 -17.69 1.84 -14.97
N HIS A 265 -17.20 3.01 -14.56
CA HIS A 265 -16.24 3.78 -15.34
C HIS A 265 -14.85 3.12 -15.38
N ALA A 266 -14.41 2.50 -14.29
CA ALA A 266 -13.06 1.92 -14.13
C ALA A 266 -12.96 0.45 -14.58
N VAL A 267 -14.07 -0.28 -14.60
CA VAL A 267 -14.11 -1.72 -14.91
C VAL A 267 -13.54 -2.10 -16.28
N PRO A 268 -13.73 -1.32 -17.39
CA PRO A 268 -13.19 -1.71 -18.69
C PRO A 268 -11.67 -1.94 -18.69
N ASP A 269 -10.98 -1.30 -17.76
CA ASP A 269 -9.54 -1.38 -17.64
C ASP A 269 -9.07 -2.44 -16.61
N ALA A 270 -9.97 -3.08 -15.86
CA ALA A 270 -9.64 -3.98 -14.78
C ALA A 270 -9.48 -5.44 -15.23
N ASP A 271 -8.45 -6.13 -14.73
CA ASP A 271 -8.29 -7.58 -14.84
C ASP A 271 -9.00 -8.32 -13.70
N LEU A 272 -9.07 -7.67 -12.53
CA LEU A 272 -9.63 -8.21 -11.30
C LEU A 272 -10.49 -7.15 -10.61
N PHE A 273 -11.70 -7.53 -10.22
CA PHE A 273 -12.59 -6.71 -9.41
C PHE A 273 -12.84 -7.37 -8.05
N ILE A 274 -12.56 -6.69 -6.95
CA ILE A 274 -12.79 -7.17 -5.58
C ILE A 274 -13.80 -6.26 -4.89
N ALA A 275 -15.02 -6.75 -4.72
CA ALA A 275 -16.12 -6.02 -4.10
C ALA A 275 -16.15 -6.27 -2.58
N VAL A 276 -15.53 -5.35 -1.80
CA VAL A 276 -15.40 -5.46 -0.33
C VAL A 276 -16.22 -4.41 0.41
N ALA A 277 -16.68 -3.37 -0.29
CA ALA A 277 -17.47 -2.31 0.31
C ALA A 277 -18.76 -2.85 0.96
N ALA A 278 -19.12 -2.29 2.08
CA ALA A 278 -20.43 -2.51 2.72
C ALA A 278 -21.44 -1.51 2.13
N VAL A 279 -21.99 -1.84 0.98
CA VAL A 279 -22.96 -1.02 0.26
C VAL A 279 -24.32 -1.15 0.97
N ALA A 280 -25.02 -0.04 1.20
CA ALA A 280 -26.38 -0.06 1.73
C ALA A 280 -27.35 -0.63 0.67
N ASP A 281 -28.22 -1.54 1.05
CA ASP A 281 -29.21 -2.14 0.13
C ASP A 281 -30.26 -1.13 -0.35
N TRP A 282 -30.57 -0.12 0.48
CA TRP A 282 -31.60 0.88 0.22
C TRP A 282 -31.11 2.30 0.44
N ARG A 283 -31.72 3.24 -0.29
CA ARG A 283 -31.61 4.69 -0.08
C ARG A 283 -33.01 5.31 -0.01
N VAL A 284 -33.08 6.51 0.52
CA VAL A 284 -34.32 7.31 0.45
C VAL A 284 -34.54 7.76 -1.00
N ALA A 285 -35.76 7.55 -1.52
CA ALA A 285 -36.13 7.89 -2.88
C ALA A 285 -35.87 9.38 -3.21
N GLN A 286 -36.19 10.25 -2.25
CA GLN A 286 -35.99 11.70 -2.34
C GLN A 286 -35.40 12.23 -1.05
N PRO A 287 -34.07 12.41 -0.96
CA PRO A 287 -33.46 13.06 0.20
C PRO A 287 -33.97 14.49 0.37
N ALA A 288 -34.27 14.86 1.61
CA ALA A 288 -34.78 16.22 1.87
C ALA A 288 -33.67 17.26 1.63
N ALA A 289 -34.01 18.35 0.90
CA ALA A 289 -33.06 19.44 0.61
C ALA A 289 -32.64 20.22 1.88
N HIS A 290 -33.45 20.14 2.94
CA HIS A 290 -33.18 20.78 4.22
C HIS A 290 -33.34 19.79 5.36
N LYS A 291 -32.66 20.06 6.50
CA LYS A 291 -32.78 19.25 7.70
C LYS A 291 -34.25 19.04 8.07
N ILE A 292 -34.71 17.78 8.14
CA ILE A 292 -36.04 17.40 8.53
C ILE A 292 -36.28 17.85 9.98
N LYS A 293 -37.21 18.78 10.19
CA LYS A 293 -37.57 19.31 11.53
C LYS A 293 -38.73 18.52 12.13
N LYS A 294 -38.78 18.48 13.46
CA LYS A 294 -39.95 17.99 14.17
C LYS A 294 -41.13 18.89 13.88
N THR A 295 -42.25 18.32 13.53
CA THR A 295 -43.53 19.03 13.35
C THR A 295 -44.20 19.25 14.69
N ALA A 296 -45.13 20.25 14.80
CA ALA A 296 -45.82 20.58 16.04
C ALA A 296 -46.71 19.42 16.55
N ASP A 297 -47.22 18.60 15.63
CA ASP A 297 -48.00 17.40 15.91
C ASP A 297 -47.17 16.17 16.27
N ARG A 298 -45.83 16.31 16.34
CA ARG A 298 -44.87 15.24 16.66
C ARG A 298 -44.95 14.00 15.75
N LYS A 299 -45.56 14.10 14.58
CA LYS A 299 -45.58 12.98 13.63
C LYS A 299 -44.18 12.69 13.14
N MET A 300 -43.86 11.41 13.00
CA MET A 300 -42.61 10.96 12.39
C MET A 300 -42.68 11.17 10.86
N PRO A 301 -41.59 11.61 10.24
CA PRO A 301 -41.53 11.69 8.78
C PRO A 301 -41.66 10.27 8.19
N VAL A 302 -42.49 10.14 7.17
CA VAL A 302 -42.56 8.92 6.36
C VAL A 302 -41.49 9.04 5.30
N LEU A 303 -40.57 8.05 5.25
CA LEU A 303 -39.50 7.97 4.26
C LEU A 303 -39.83 6.83 3.30
N GLU A 304 -39.85 7.12 2.04
CA GLU A 304 -39.94 6.12 0.97
C GLU A 304 -38.55 5.63 0.62
N PHE A 305 -38.35 4.30 0.58
CA PHE A 305 -37.08 3.68 0.24
C PHE A 305 -37.13 3.05 -1.15
N VAL A 306 -35.99 3.14 -1.86
CA VAL A 306 -35.75 2.45 -3.12
C VAL A 306 -34.44 1.66 -3.02
N GLU A 307 -34.34 0.60 -3.80
CA GLU A 307 -33.13 -0.24 -3.84
C GLU A 307 -31.95 0.52 -4.44
N ASN A 308 -30.77 0.25 -3.90
CA ASN A 308 -29.50 0.68 -4.45
C ASN A 308 -29.04 -0.28 -5.58
N PRO A 309 -28.20 0.17 -6.51
CA PRO A 309 -27.65 -0.71 -7.52
C PRO A 309 -26.74 -1.78 -6.89
N ASP A 310 -26.88 -3.01 -7.39
CA ASP A 310 -26.01 -4.11 -7.00
C ASP A 310 -24.72 -4.07 -7.81
N ILE A 311 -23.69 -3.45 -7.25
CA ILE A 311 -22.42 -3.18 -7.96
C ILE A 311 -21.74 -4.47 -8.42
N LEU A 312 -21.68 -5.50 -7.54
CA LEU A 312 -21.04 -6.77 -7.89
C LEU A 312 -21.80 -7.50 -9.01
N ALA A 313 -23.12 -7.57 -8.91
CA ALA A 313 -23.94 -8.20 -9.95
C ALA A 313 -23.87 -7.42 -11.28
N SER A 314 -23.86 -6.08 -11.22
CA SER A 314 -23.70 -5.23 -12.42
C SER A 314 -22.40 -5.50 -13.16
N VAL A 315 -21.28 -5.63 -12.43
CA VAL A 315 -19.98 -5.93 -13.04
C VAL A 315 -19.93 -7.36 -13.55
N ALA A 316 -20.42 -8.34 -12.76
CA ALA A 316 -20.38 -9.76 -13.15
C ALA A 316 -21.24 -10.07 -14.39
N ALA A 317 -22.25 -9.25 -14.67
CA ALA A 317 -23.13 -9.40 -15.83
C ALA A 317 -22.55 -8.79 -17.12
N LEU A 318 -21.40 -8.11 -17.08
CA LEU A 318 -20.77 -7.56 -18.28
C LEU A 318 -20.27 -8.68 -19.22
N PRO A 319 -20.36 -8.50 -20.55
CA PRO A 319 -19.85 -9.49 -21.50
C PRO A 319 -18.36 -9.78 -21.32
N ASP A 320 -17.57 -8.73 -21.04
CA ASP A 320 -16.12 -8.79 -20.83
C ASP A 320 -15.78 -8.52 -19.35
N ALA A 321 -16.56 -9.11 -18.43
CA ALA A 321 -16.33 -8.95 -16.99
C ALA A 321 -14.91 -9.32 -16.59
N PRO A 322 -14.24 -8.54 -15.69
CA PRO A 322 -13.01 -8.97 -15.06
C PRO A 322 -13.26 -10.21 -14.18
N TYR A 323 -12.19 -10.80 -13.64
CA TYR A 323 -12.36 -11.81 -12.62
C TYR A 323 -12.99 -11.18 -11.37
N CYS A 324 -14.23 -11.56 -11.03
CA CYS A 324 -14.99 -10.95 -9.96
C CYS A 324 -14.84 -11.71 -8.65
N VAL A 325 -14.46 -11.01 -7.57
CA VAL A 325 -14.42 -11.53 -6.20
C VAL A 325 -15.41 -10.75 -5.35
N GLY A 326 -16.40 -11.44 -4.79
CA GLY A 326 -17.36 -10.84 -3.86
C GLY A 326 -16.96 -11.05 -2.40
N PHE A 327 -17.37 -10.13 -1.54
CA PHE A 327 -17.34 -10.30 -0.10
C PHE A 327 -18.77 -10.36 0.48
N ALA A 328 -18.96 -11.24 1.46
CA ALA A 328 -20.22 -11.39 2.18
C ALA A 328 -19.97 -11.39 3.69
N ALA A 329 -20.60 -10.45 4.40
CA ALA A 329 -20.64 -10.44 5.85
C ALA A 329 -22.01 -10.97 6.27
N GLU A 330 -22.05 -12.19 6.80
CA GLU A 330 -23.27 -12.85 7.24
C GLU A 330 -23.41 -12.77 8.77
N SER A 331 -24.64 -12.87 9.28
CA SER A 331 -24.92 -12.90 10.72
C SER A 331 -24.99 -14.31 11.31
N GLY A 332 -25.13 -15.33 10.47
CA GLY A 332 -25.21 -16.77 10.82
C GLY A 332 -25.21 -17.64 9.57
N ASP A 333 -25.12 -18.93 9.72
CA ASP A 333 -25.19 -19.95 8.65
C ASP A 333 -24.34 -19.61 7.40
N LEU A 334 -23.10 -19.16 7.66
CA LEU A 334 -22.18 -18.64 6.65
C LEU A 334 -22.00 -19.57 5.45
N GLU A 335 -21.92 -20.88 5.69
CA GLU A 335 -21.65 -21.86 4.62
C GLU A 335 -22.82 -21.97 3.65
N VAL A 336 -24.07 -21.92 4.15
CA VAL A 336 -25.27 -21.98 3.31
C VAL A 336 -25.47 -20.67 2.55
N HIS A 337 -25.50 -19.57 3.26
CA HIS A 337 -25.77 -18.26 2.67
C HIS A 337 -24.64 -17.80 1.73
N GLY A 338 -23.39 -18.17 2.04
CA GLY A 338 -22.24 -17.81 1.21
C GLY A 338 -22.32 -18.44 -0.18
N GLU A 339 -22.59 -19.76 -0.25
CA GLU A 339 -22.70 -20.45 -1.54
C GLU A 339 -23.93 -20.02 -2.34
N GLU A 340 -25.09 -19.81 -1.68
CA GLU A 340 -26.28 -19.27 -2.34
C GLU A 340 -26.02 -17.88 -2.93
N LYS A 341 -25.33 -17.02 -2.19
CA LYS A 341 -24.96 -15.67 -2.64
C LYS A 341 -23.98 -15.69 -3.82
N ARG A 342 -22.98 -16.59 -3.77
CA ARG A 342 -22.05 -16.79 -4.89
C ARG A 342 -22.78 -17.14 -6.18
N ARG A 343 -23.70 -18.12 -6.13
CA ARG A 343 -24.48 -18.56 -7.28
C ARG A 343 -25.41 -17.46 -7.79
N ARG A 344 -26.11 -16.77 -6.88
CA ARG A 344 -27.01 -15.67 -7.22
C ARG A 344 -26.30 -14.50 -7.91
N LYS A 345 -25.07 -14.18 -7.46
CA LYS A 345 -24.23 -13.11 -8.03
C LYS A 345 -23.45 -13.56 -9.26
N GLN A 346 -23.43 -14.84 -9.57
CA GLN A 346 -22.70 -15.45 -10.69
C GLN A 346 -21.20 -15.12 -10.68
N VAL A 347 -20.59 -15.09 -9.48
CA VAL A 347 -19.16 -14.81 -9.33
C VAL A 347 -18.34 -16.08 -9.17
N PRO A 348 -17.11 -16.15 -9.72
CA PRO A 348 -16.25 -17.32 -9.59
C PRO A 348 -15.80 -17.55 -8.13
N LEU A 349 -15.61 -16.49 -7.36
CA LEU A 349 -15.17 -16.53 -5.97
C LEU A 349 -15.99 -15.59 -5.09
N LEU A 350 -16.48 -16.11 -3.96
CA LEU A 350 -17.05 -15.30 -2.88
C LEU A 350 -16.27 -15.57 -1.58
N ILE A 351 -15.93 -14.53 -0.86
CA ILE A 351 -15.25 -14.58 0.44
C ILE A 351 -16.25 -14.19 1.51
N GLY A 352 -16.56 -15.10 2.40
CA GLY A 352 -17.55 -14.89 3.46
C GLY A 352 -16.92 -14.82 4.85
N ASN A 353 -17.49 -14.00 5.73
CA ASN A 353 -17.16 -13.93 7.14
C ASN A 353 -18.39 -13.66 7.99
N LEU A 354 -18.27 -13.88 9.32
CA LEU A 354 -19.32 -13.52 10.28
C LEU A 354 -19.13 -12.07 10.70
N GLY A 355 -19.92 -11.17 10.14
CA GLY A 355 -19.84 -9.72 10.34
C GLY A 355 -19.82 -9.30 11.83
N PRO A 356 -20.74 -9.77 12.69
CA PRO A 356 -20.78 -9.42 14.12
C PRO A 356 -19.48 -9.76 14.87
N LEU A 357 -18.70 -10.74 14.40
CA LEU A 357 -17.47 -11.19 15.05
C LEU A 357 -16.20 -10.51 14.50
N THR A 358 -16.33 -9.64 13.49
CA THR A 358 -15.17 -9.14 12.72
C THR A 358 -15.23 -7.65 12.40
N PHE A 359 -16.41 -7.01 12.48
CA PHE A 359 -16.54 -5.58 12.23
C PHE A 359 -15.81 -4.77 13.29
N GLY A 360 -15.06 -3.77 12.85
CA GLY A 360 -14.25 -2.90 13.72
C GLY A 360 -12.95 -3.52 14.24
N LEU A 361 -12.84 -4.85 14.29
CA LEU A 361 -11.65 -5.55 14.79
C LEU A 361 -10.48 -5.49 13.79
N ASP A 362 -9.27 -5.79 14.27
CA ASP A 362 -8.05 -5.82 13.45
C ASP A 362 -7.73 -7.21 12.88
N ASP A 363 -8.49 -8.22 13.27
CA ASP A 363 -8.41 -9.59 12.77
C ASP A 363 -9.70 -10.03 12.06
N ASN A 364 -9.64 -11.15 11.35
CA ASN A 364 -10.78 -11.74 10.66
C ASN A 364 -10.55 -13.26 10.44
N GLU A 365 -11.64 -14.00 10.25
CA GLU A 365 -11.69 -15.37 9.77
C GLU A 365 -12.60 -15.40 8.55
N VAL A 366 -12.21 -16.11 7.49
CA VAL A 366 -13.00 -16.14 6.25
C VAL A 366 -13.13 -17.54 5.67
N VAL A 367 -14.17 -17.74 4.89
CA VAL A 367 -14.41 -18.93 4.06
C VAL A 367 -14.48 -18.48 2.60
N LEU A 368 -13.73 -19.15 1.75
CA LEU A 368 -13.75 -18.99 0.30
C LEU A 368 -14.78 -19.96 -0.28
N PHE A 369 -15.70 -19.47 -1.10
CA PHE A 369 -16.72 -20.23 -1.81
C PHE A 369 -16.42 -20.19 -3.30
N GLU A 370 -16.24 -21.34 -3.91
CA GLU A 370 -15.99 -21.51 -5.35
C GLU A 370 -16.71 -22.75 -5.89
N ALA A 371 -16.77 -22.92 -7.21
CA ALA A 371 -17.47 -24.06 -7.81
C ALA A 371 -16.91 -25.43 -7.38
N ALA A 372 -15.62 -25.50 -7.07
CA ALA A 372 -14.93 -26.70 -6.62
C ALA A 372 -15.19 -27.04 -5.13
N GLY A 373 -15.80 -26.14 -4.37
CA GLY A 373 -16.06 -26.34 -2.93
C GLY A 373 -15.70 -25.13 -2.08
N THR A 374 -15.46 -25.37 -0.81
CA THR A 374 -15.15 -24.32 0.16
C THR A 374 -13.76 -24.49 0.78
N THR A 375 -13.07 -23.39 1.03
CA THR A 375 -11.79 -23.36 1.74
C THR A 375 -11.85 -22.40 2.91
N ARG A 376 -11.59 -22.87 4.12
CA ARG A 376 -11.57 -22.03 5.33
C ARG A 376 -10.15 -21.52 5.59
N LEU A 377 -10.00 -20.22 5.76
CA LEU A 377 -8.77 -19.58 6.22
C LEU A 377 -8.91 -19.24 7.69
N PRO A 378 -7.94 -19.63 8.54
CA PRO A 378 -8.01 -19.43 9.98
C PRO A 378 -7.96 -17.94 10.33
N ARG A 379 -8.42 -17.63 11.55
CA ARG A 379 -8.38 -16.28 12.10
C ARG A 379 -6.96 -15.73 12.11
N ALA A 380 -6.78 -14.57 11.50
CA ALA A 380 -5.51 -13.87 11.43
C ALA A 380 -5.73 -12.36 11.38
N ALA A 381 -4.69 -11.60 11.64
CA ALA A 381 -4.74 -10.16 11.44
C ALA A 381 -5.11 -9.81 9.99
N LYS A 382 -5.94 -8.79 9.78
CA LYS A 382 -6.44 -8.40 8.45
C LYS A 382 -5.33 -8.16 7.43
N ALA A 383 -4.19 -7.65 7.85
CA ALA A 383 -3.04 -7.48 6.96
C ALA A 383 -2.48 -8.83 6.48
N THR A 384 -2.27 -9.79 7.37
CA THR A 384 -1.82 -11.15 7.00
C THR A 384 -2.84 -11.85 6.12
N LEU A 385 -4.10 -11.80 6.53
CA LEU A 385 -5.19 -12.43 5.79
C LEU A 385 -5.33 -11.85 4.38
N ALA A 386 -5.14 -10.53 4.22
CA ALA A 386 -5.18 -9.87 2.93
C ALA A 386 -4.09 -10.40 1.98
N HIS A 387 -2.87 -10.62 2.46
CA HIS A 387 -1.81 -11.24 1.66
C HIS A 387 -2.18 -12.66 1.24
N THR A 388 -2.64 -13.49 2.19
CA THR A 388 -3.10 -14.85 1.88
C THR A 388 -4.22 -14.85 0.85
N LEU A 389 -5.20 -13.93 0.98
CA LEU A 389 -6.30 -13.82 0.03
C LEU A 389 -5.82 -13.39 -1.36
N ILE A 390 -4.92 -12.42 -1.45
CA ILE A 390 -4.35 -12.01 -2.75
C ILE A 390 -3.56 -13.16 -3.39
N GLU A 391 -2.82 -13.97 -2.62
CA GLU A 391 -2.15 -15.17 -3.12
C GLU A 391 -3.17 -16.20 -3.62
N GLU A 392 -4.25 -16.46 -2.88
CA GLU A 392 -5.32 -17.38 -3.28
C GLU A 392 -6.08 -16.89 -4.52
N ILE A 393 -6.35 -15.60 -4.61
CA ILE A 393 -6.98 -14.98 -5.79
C ILE A 393 -6.04 -15.11 -7.00
N ALA A 394 -4.76 -14.80 -6.84
CA ALA A 394 -3.78 -14.86 -7.93
C ALA A 394 -3.65 -16.27 -8.55
N LYS A 395 -3.78 -17.33 -7.73
CA LYS A 395 -3.78 -18.73 -8.23
C LYS A 395 -4.98 -19.07 -9.12
N ARG A 396 -6.07 -18.31 -9.00
CA ARG A 396 -7.35 -18.52 -9.67
C ARG A 396 -7.58 -17.61 -10.87
N LEU A 397 -6.75 -16.58 -11.01
CA LEU A 397 -6.83 -15.72 -12.18
C LEU A 397 -6.52 -16.52 -13.45
N PRO A 398 -7.32 -16.37 -14.50
CA PRO A 398 -7.00 -16.96 -15.80
C PRO A 398 -5.66 -16.43 -16.29
N ASP A 399 -4.87 -17.29 -16.91
CA ASP A 399 -3.68 -16.86 -17.64
C ASP A 399 -4.06 -15.75 -18.61
N THR A 400 -3.23 -14.74 -18.67
CA THR A 400 -3.46 -13.44 -19.33
C THR A 400 -4.24 -13.60 -20.63
N ARG A 401 -5.31 -12.81 -20.81
CA ARG A 401 -5.95 -12.63 -22.12
C ARG A 401 -4.83 -12.33 -23.13
N LEU A 402 -4.52 -13.31 -24.00
CA LEU A 402 -3.70 -13.07 -25.18
C LEU A 402 -4.51 -12.09 -26.06
N ILE A 403 -4.10 -10.84 -26.09
CA ILE A 403 -4.58 -9.84 -27.05
C ILE A 403 -3.80 -10.04 -28.36
#